data_81b809e216ba41cd1fa705f7d421dee9
#
_entry.id   81b809e216ba41cd1fa705f7d421dee9
#
_cell.length_a   1.000
_cell.length_b   1.000
_cell.length_c   1.000
_cell.angle_alpha   90.00
_cell.angle_beta   90.00
_cell.angle_gamma   90.00
#
_symmetry.space_group_name_H-M   'P 1'
#
loop_
_entity.id
_entity.type
_entity.pdbx_description
1 polymer ?
#
loop_
_entity_poly.entity_id
_entity_poly.type
_entity_poly.pdbx_seq_one_letter_code
_entity_poly.pdbx_strand_id
1 'polypeptide(L)'
;KADKSAAVRLAAVVAMRRTHDPKVWLLVPDVDPAVSDEAVRAIYDNVLVEQRPQVAKLLDNLKARKWTPFMMRRLIHNSFRLGDAENLQRVLNVANDKDQPQEVREEALRLISIWTEPHTNDQLTGHYRPLPPRKLEDIQPTLNAALPGLLKQDGFVLTAALGFME
;
A
#
# COMPACT_ATOMS: atom_id res chain seq x y z
N LYS A 1 7.67 3.03 -27.58
CA LYS A 1 6.22 2.76 -27.71
C LYS A 1 5.94 1.39 -27.12
N ALA A 2 4.97 1.26 -26.20
CA ALA A 2 4.63 -0.03 -25.61
C ALA A 2 4.07 -0.99 -26.67
N ASP A 3 4.36 -2.29 -26.51
CA ASP A 3 3.81 -3.33 -27.39
C ASP A 3 2.28 -3.34 -27.30
N LYS A 4 1.62 -3.68 -28.41
CA LYS A 4 0.15 -3.75 -28.46
C LYS A 4 -0.40 -4.95 -27.68
N SER A 5 0.36 -6.05 -27.61
CA SER A 5 -0.02 -7.27 -26.92
C SER A 5 0.20 -7.15 -25.41
N ALA A 6 -0.84 -7.30 -24.60
CA ALA A 6 -0.73 -7.35 -23.15
C ALA A 6 0.17 -8.51 -22.68
N ALA A 7 0.11 -9.65 -23.37
CA ALA A 7 0.96 -10.80 -23.05
C ALA A 7 2.46 -10.50 -23.23
N VAL A 8 2.83 -9.76 -24.27
CA VAL A 8 4.22 -9.31 -24.48
C VAL A 8 4.64 -8.33 -23.40
N ARG A 9 3.78 -7.36 -23.05
CA ARG A 9 4.07 -6.42 -21.99
C ARG A 9 4.22 -7.11 -20.62
N LEU A 10 3.35 -8.08 -20.31
CA LEU A 10 3.45 -8.91 -19.10
C LEU A 10 4.76 -9.69 -19.05
N ALA A 11 5.16 -10.32 -20.17
CA ALA A 11 6.43 -11.02 -20.26
C ALA A 11 7.62 -10.08 -20.02
N ALA A 12 7.54 -8.84 -20.53
CA ALA A 12 8.55 -7.81 -20.27
C ALA A 12 8.62 -7.45 -18.76
N VAL A 13 7.48 -7.28 -18.08
CA VAL A 13 7.46 -7.05 -16.61
C VAL A 13 8.13 -8.20 -15.87
N VAL A 14 7.81 -9.45 -16.22
CA VAL A 14 8.40 -10.63 -15.58
C VAL A 14 9.92 -10.68 -15.80
N ALA A 15 10.39 -10.32 -16.98
CA ALA A 15 11.82 -10.23 -17.28
C ALA A 15 12.48 -9.13 -16.44
N MET A 16 11.89 -7.93 -16.39
CA MET A 16 12.38 -6.80 -15.58
C MET A 16 12.40 -7.15 -14.09
N ARG A 17 11.38 -7.87 -13.60
CA ARG A 17 11.37 -8.35 -12.22
C ARG A 17 12.55 -9.26 -11.91
N ARG A 18 12.89 -10.19 -12.79
CA ARG A 18 14.03 -11.12 -12.63
C ARG A 18 15.38 -10.41 -12.61
N THR A 19 15.49 -9.33 -13.34
CA THR A 19 16.72 -8.52 -13.45
C THR A 19 16.77 -7.34 -12.49
N HIS A 20 15.73 -7.15 -11.65
CA HIS A 20 15.57 -5.99 -10.75
C HIS A 20 15.63 -4.65 -11.51
N ASP A 21 15.12 -4.61 -12.74
CA ASP A 21 15.17 -3.41 -13.57
C ASP A 21 14.15 -2.37 -13.07
N PRO A 22 14.59 -1.18 -12.61
CA PRO A 22 13.70 -0.15 -12.12
C PRO A 22 12.75 0.40 -13.19
N LYS A 23 13.03 0.20 -14.47
CA LYS A 23 12.14 0.59 -15.58
C LYS A 23 10.79 -0.12 -15.54
N VAL A 24 10.64 -1.16 -14.73
CA VAL A 24 9.34 -1.80 -14.47
C VAL A 24 8.28 -0.79 -14.03
N TRP A 25 8.69 0.33 -13.41
CA TRP A 25 7.81 1.44 -13.06
C TRP A 25 7.00 1.98 -14.24
N LEU A 26 7.55 1.98 -15.45
CA LEU A 26 6.89 2.47 -16.67
C LEU A 26 5.64 1.64 -17.04
N LEU A 27 5.50 0.43 -16.48
CA LEU A 27 4.37 -0.48 -16.71
C LEU A 27 3.33 -0.47 -15.58
N VAL A 28 3.56 0.28 -14.51
CA VAL A 28 2.57 0.49 -13.45
C VAL A 28 1.28 1.14 -13.96
N PRO A 29 1.30 2.16 -14.85
CA PRO A 29 0.10 2.75 -15.42
C PRO A 29 -0.49 1.96 -16.61
N ASP A 30 -0.11 0.70 -16.82
CA ASP A 30 -0.64 -0.09 -17.92
C ASP A 30 -2.16 -0.25 -17.82
N VAL A 31 -2.81 -0.21 -18.97
CA VAL A 31 -4.28 -0.37 -19.06
C VAL A 31 -4.74 -1.78 -18.75
N ASP A 32 -3.87 -2.77 -18.95
CA ASP A 32 -4.14 -4.16 -18.60
C ASP A 32 -3.86 -4.39 -17.12
N PRO A 33 -4.85 -4.82 -16.32
CA PRO A 33 -4.67 -5.00 -14.88
C PRO A 33 -3.57 -6.01 -14.52
N ALA A 34 -3.41 -7.08 -15.28
CA ALA A 34 -2.40 -8.11 -14.99
C ALA A 34 -0.98 -7.56 -15.18
N VAL A 35 -0.77 -6.72 -16.19
CA VAL A 35 0.51 -6.04 -16.44
C VAL A 35 0.83 -5.06 -15.31
N SER A 36 -0.15 -4.24 -14.94
CA SER A 36 -0.01 -3.26 -13.87
C SER A 36 0.21 -3.91 -12.49
N ASP A 37 -0.58 -4.93 -12.15
CA ASP A 37 -0.45 -5.66 -10.88
C ASP A 37 0.92 -6.33 -10.76
N GLU A 38 1.42 -6.95 -11.84
CA GLU A 38 2.74 -7.57 -11.84
C GLU A 38 3.87 -6.53 -11.76
N ALA A 39 3.68 -5.34 -12.35
CA ALA A 39 4.65 -4.24 -12.22
C ALA A 39 4.75 -3.74 -10.76
N VAL A 40 3.61 -3.51 -10.09
CA VAL A 40 3.60 -3.14 -8.67
C VAL A 40 4.20 -4.26 -7.81
N ARG A 41 3.88 -5.52 -8.12
CA ARG A 41 4.48 -6.69 -7.47
C ARG A 41 6.00 -6.68 -7.62
N ALA A 42 6.51 -6.46 -8.82
CA ALA A 42 7.94 -6.42 -9.08
C ALA A 42 8.65 -5.37 -8.23
N ILE A 43 8.06 -4.18 -8.09
CA ILE A 43 8.62 -3.09 -7.28
C ILE A 43 8.62 -3.46 -5.80
N TYR A 44 7.51 -3.98 -5.28
CA TYR A 44 7.37 -4.29 -3.87
C TYR A 44 8.20 -5.51 -3.46
N ASP A 45 8.01 -6.64 -4.17
CA ASP A 45 8.59 -7.93 -3.80
C ASP A 45 10.12 -7.94 -4.00
N ASN A 46 10.66 -7.23 -5.00
CA ASN A 46 12.10 -7.12 -5.27
C ASN A 46 12.78 -5.93 -4.58
N VAL A 47 12.06 -5.22 -3.71
CA VAL A 47 12.65 -4.13 -2.89
C VAL A 47 13.27 -3.02 -3.75
N LEU A 48 12.59 -2.62 -4.83
CA LEU A 48 13.01 -1.45 -5.60
C LEU A 48 12.66 -0.17 -4.82
N VAL A 49 13.55 0.19 -3.88
CA VAL A 49 13.28 1.20 -2.83
C VAL A 49 13.02 2.58 -3.42
N GLU A 50 13.74 2.93 -4.48
CA GLU A 50 13.63 4.24 -5.15
C GLU A 50 12.24 4.49 -5.77
N GLN A 51 11.53 3.44 -6.16
CA GLN A 51 10.19 3.53 -6.75
C GLN A 51 9.08 3.55 -5.69
N ARG A 52 9.37 3.25 -4.43
CA ARG A 52 8.37 3.18 -3.36
C ARG A 52 7.56 4.47 -3.16
N PRO A 53 8.17 5.68 -3.12
CA PRO A 53 7.40 6.91 -2.93
C PRO A 53 6.38 7.14 -4.07
N GLN A 54 6.73 6.78 -5.29
CA GLN A 54 5.84 6.92 -6.45
C GLN A 54 4.69 5.90 -6.39
N VAL A 55 4.97 4.65 -5.96
CA VAL A 55 3.96 3.62 -5.77
C VAL A 55 2.98 4.02 -4.65
N ALA A 56 3.47 4.58 -3.55
CA ALA A 56 2.62 5.06 -2.45
C ALA A 56 1.66 6.16 -2.90
N LYS A 57 2.11 7.09 -3.75
CA LYS A 57 1.28 8.17 -4.30
C LYS A 57 0.11 7.70 -5.16
N LEU A 58 0.08 6.46 -5.61
CA LEU A 58 -1.08 5.91 -6.28
C LEU A 58 -2.33 5.87 -5.38
N LEU A 59 -2.13 5.83 -4.06
CA LEU A 59 -3.22 5.93 -3.07
C LEU A 59 -3.84 7.33 -2.97
N ASP A 60 -3.20 8.37 -3.50
CA ASP A 60 -3.73 9.74 -3.47
C ASP A 60 -4.96 9.91 -4.40
N ASN A 61 -5.16 8.98 -5.34
CA ASN A 61 -6.30 9.00 -6.25
C ASN A 61 -6.92 7.61 -6.44
N LEU A 62 -7.64 7.15 -5.43
CA LEU A 62 -8.30 5.84 -5.43
C LEU A 62 -9.37 5.70 -6.52
N LYS A 63 -9.90 6.81 -7.03
CA LYS A 63 -10.93 6.81 -8.08
C LYS A 63 -10.36 6.82 -9.50
N ALA A 64 -9.04 6.94 -9.67
CA ALA A 64 -8.40 7.03 -10.98
C ALA A 64 -8.60 5.78 -11.84
N ARG A 65 -8.77 4.62 -11.20
CA ARG A 65 -8.96 3.33 -11.87
C ARG A 65 -9.57 2.31 -10.90
N LYS A 66 -10.03 1.20 -11.45
CA LYS A 66 -10.41 0.04 -10.63
C LYS A 66 -9.13 -0.66 -10.14
N TRP A 67 -8.96 -0.69 -8.83
CA TRP A 67 -7.84 -1.34 -8.15
C TRP A 67 -8.19 -2.79 -7.81
N THR A 68 -7.27 -3.72 -8.04
CA THR A 68 -7.45 -5.09 -7.54
C THR A 68 -7.08 -5.15 -6.05
N PRO A 69 -7.71 -6.03 -5.23
CA PRO A 69 -7.29 -6.24 -3.84
C PRO A 69 -5.80 -6.61 -3.73
N PHE A 70 -5.30 -7.37 -4.69
CA PHE A 70 -3.89 -7.75 -4.78
C PHE A 70 -2.97 -6.52 -4.89
N MET A 71 -3.33 -5.57 -5.75
CA MET A 71 -2.57 -4.33 -5.92
C MET A 71 -2.72 -3.44 -4.68
N MET A 72 -3.96 -3.25 -4.19
CA MET A 72 -4.22 -2.42 -3.01
C MET A 72 -3.39 -2.85 -1.80
N ARG A 73 -3.31 -4.15 -1.52
CA ARG A 73 -2.47 -4.66 -0.44
C ARG A 73 -1.02 -4.23 -0.59
N ARG A 74 -0.44 -4.26 -1.80
CA ARG A 74 0.94 -3.81 -2.04
C ARG A 74 1.10 -2.29 -1.91
N LEU A 75 0.11 -1.51 -2.31
CA LEU A 75 0.14 -0.06 -2.16
C LEU A 75 0.12 0.35 -0.68
N ILE A 76 -0.79 -0.20 0.12
CA ILE A 76 -0.87 0.12 1.56
C ILE A 76 0.36 -0.37 2.33
N HIS A 77 0.85 -1.59 2.04
CA HIS A 77 2.10 -2.08 2.63
C HIS A 77 3.32 -1.25 2.22
N ASN A 78 3.33 -0.74 1.00
CA ASN A 78 4.40 0.14 0.53
C ASN A 78 4.40 1.47 1.31
N SER A 79 3.23 2.08 1.52
CA SER A 79 3.07 3.26 2.37
C SER A 79 3.47 2.97 3.83
N PHE A 80 3.04 1.82 4.37
CA PHE A 80 3.46 1.37 5.69
C PHE A 80 4.99 1.27 5.81
N ARG A 81 5.67 0.77 4.79
CA ARG A 81 7.14 0.65 4.80
C ARG A 81 7.88 1.99 4.69
N LEU A 82 7.29 3.00 4.07
CA LEU A 82 7.81 4.37 4.06
C LEU A 82 7.66 5.04 5.43
N GLY A 83 6.51 4.91 6.06
CA GLY A 83 6.30 5.09 7.49
C GLY A 83 6.14 6.52 8.00
N ASP A 84 6.25 7.55 7.17
CA ASP A 84 6.00 8.95 7.54
C ASP A 84 4.50 9.27 7.68
N ALA A 85 4.19 10.45 8.20
CA ALA A 85 2.82 10.90 8.45
C ALA A 85 1.98 11.00 7.16
N GLU A 86 2.58 11.37 6.03
CA GLU A 86 1.88 11.45 4.74
C GLU A 86 1.44 10.06 4.28
N ASN A 87 2.31 9.07 4.44
CA ASN A 87 2.01 7.68 4.11
C ASN A 87 1.01 7.05 5.08
N LEU A 88 1.04 7.42 6.37
CA LEU A 88 0.00 7.06 7.32
C LEU A 88 -1.36 7.63 6.86
N GLN A 89 -1.42 8.89 6.46
CA GLN A 89 -2.66 9.50 5.95
C GLN A 89 -3.23 8.76 4.75
N ARG A 90 -2.38 8.29 3.81
CA ARG A 90 -2.81 7.46 2.69
C ARG A 90 -3.48 6.18 3.14
N VAL A 91 -2.89 5.48 4.10
CA VAL A 91 -3.45 4.22 4.63
C VAL A 91 -4.74 4.48 5.42
N LEU A 92 -4.81 5.57 6.20
CA LEU A 92 -6.04 5.99 6.89
C LEU A 92 -7.18 6.32 5.90
N ASN A 93 -6.86 6.96 4.78
CA ASN A 93 -7.85 7.23 3.73
C ASN A 93 -8.43 5.93 3.15
N VAL A 94 -7.60 4.91 2.92
CA VAL A 94 -8.07 3.59 2.47
C VAL A 94 -8.97 2.94 3.52
N ALA A 95 -8.58 2.97 4.80
CA ALA A 95 -9.38 2.42 5.90
C ALA A 95 -10.77 3.08 6.00
N ASN A 96 -10.81 4.39 5.74
CA ASN A 96 -12.04 5.20 5.84
C ASN A 96 -12.91 5.15 4.58
N ASP A 97 -12.39 4.73 3.45
CA ASP A 97 -13.12 4.70 2.17
C ASP A 97 -14.06 3.49 2.09
N LYS A 98 -15.37 3.73 2.19
CA LYS A 98 -16.42 2.70 2.14
C LYS A 98 -16.53 2.01 0.78
N ASP A 99 -15.99 2.60 -0.27
CA ASP A 99 -15.99 2.03 -1.62
C ASP A 99 -14.91 0.93 -1.76
N GLN A 100 -13.97 0.83 -0.80
CA GLN A 100 -12.96 -0.22 -0.79
C GLN A 100 -13.51 -1.54 -0.23
N PRO A 101 -13.06 -2.70 -0.75
CA PRO A 101 -13.40 -4.00 -0.19
C PRO A 101 -13.05 -4.09 1.31
N GLN A 102 -13.89 -4.81 2.06
CA GLN A 102 -13.72 -4.96 3.51
C GLN A 102 -12.30 -5.47 3.87
N GLU A 103 -11.82 -6.48 3.17
CA GLU A 103 -10.49 -7.07 3.40
C GLU A 103 -9.32 -6.08 3.21
N VAL A 104 -9.48 -5.11 2.30
CA VAL A 104 -8.49 -4.06 2.06
C VAL A 104 -8.49 -3.06 3.20
N ARG A 105 -9.68 -2.70 3.69
CA ARG A 105 -9.86 -1.80 4.83
C ARG A 105 -9.36 -2.40 6.14
N GLU A 106 -9.66 -3.68 6.38
CA GLU A 106 -9.16 -4.43 7.54
C GLU A 106 -7.63 -4.50 7.54
N GLU A 107 -7.03 -4.77 6.38
CA GLU A 107 -5.58 -4.79 6.24
C GLU A 107 -4.95 -3.41 6.51
N ALA A 108 -5.59 -2.33 6.04
CA ALA A 108 -5.15 -0.97 6.35
C ALA A 108 -5.19 -0.68 7.85
N LEU A 109 -6.29 -1.01 8.53
CA LEU A 109 -6.43 -0.83 9.99
C LEU A 109 -5.40 -1.65 10.77
N ARG A 110 -5.17 -2.89 10.37
CA ARG A 110 -4.16 -3.76 10.96
C ARG A 110 -2.74 -3.17 10.84
N LEU A 111 -2.40 -2.56 9.71
CA LEU A 111 -1.11 -1.89 9.56
C LEU A 111 -1.00 -0.62 10.42
N ILE A 112 -2.10 0.11 10.59
CA ILE A 112 -2.15 1.29 11.47
C ILE A 112 -1.89 0.87 12.92
N SER A 113 -2.47 -0.24 13.41
CA SER A 113 -2.29 -0.71 14.78
C SER A 113 -0.86 -1.12 15.14
N ILE A 114 -0.04 -1.44 14.14
CA ILE A 114 1.38 -1.81 14.33
C ILE A 114 2.34 -0.74 13.74
N TRP A 115 1.84 0.48 13.51
CA TRP A 115 2.61 1.49 12.79
C TRP A 115 3.90 1.89 13.50
N THR A 116 3.85 2.01 14.82
CA THR A 116 5.00 2.39 15.67
C THR A 116 5.95 1.22 15.92
N GLU A 117 5.41 0.00 15.97
CA GLU A 117 6.16 -1.23 16.27
C GLU A 117 5.99 -2.26 15.15
N PRO A 118 6.57 -2.02 13.97
CA PRO A 118 6.41 -2.92 12.84
C PRO A 118 7.07 -4.27 13.09
N HIS A 119 6.43 -5.33 12.63
CA HIS A 119 7.01 -6.67 12.69
C HIS A 119 8.32 -6.77 11.88
N THR A 120 9.22 -7.64 12.32
CA THR A 120 10.50 -7.89 11.65
C THR A 120 10.33 -8.53 10.28
N ASN A 121 9.31 -9.35 10.10
CA ASN A 121 8.99 -9.97 8.82
C ASN A 121 7.97 -9.13 8.06
N ASP A 122 8.22 -8.95 6.77
CA ASP A 122 7.28 -8.38 5.83
C ASP A 122 6.03 -9.26 5.76
N GLN A 123 4.88 -8.72 6.17
CA GLN A 123 3.65 -9.51 6.34
C GLN A 123 2.98 -9.88 5.02
N LEU A 124 3.42 -9.28 3.92
CA LEU A 124 2.90 -9.61 2.60
C LEU A 124 3.72 -10.70 1.90
N THR A 125 5.04 -10.70 2.10
CA THR A 125 5.97 -11.63 1.44
C THR A 125 6.54 -12.69 2.38
N GLY A 126 6.42 -12.51 3.70
CA GLY A 126 7.00 -13.38 4.72
C GLY A 126 8.52 -13.23 4.91
N HIS A 127 9.18 -12.45 4.09
CA HIS A 127 10.64 -12.28 4.17
C HIS A 127 11.04 -11.45 5.38
N TYR A 128 12.21 -11.77 5.94
CA TYR A 128 12.84 -10.94 6.96
C TYR A 128 13.27 -9.60 6.36
N ARG A 129 12.53 -8.54 6.72
CA ARG A 129 12.70 -7.18 6.23
C ARG A 129 12.36 -6.19 7.33
N PRO A 130 13.12 -6.14 8.42
CA PRO A 130 12.81 -5.32 9.58
C PRO A 130 12.72 -3.84 9.21
N LEU A 131 11.85 -3.15 9.92
CA LEU A 131 11.74 -1.70 9.91
C LEU A 131 12.12 -1.19 11.31
N PRO A 132 12.71 -0.01 11.42
CA PRO A 132 12.96 0.59 12.73
C PRO A 132 11.63 0.93 13.40
N PRO A 133 11.55 0.90 14.75
CA PRO A 133 10.45 1.48 15.50
C PRO A 133 10.26 2.95 15.13
N ARG A 134 9.03 3.42 15.17
CA ARG A 134 8.67 4.81 14.87
C ARG A 134 8.12 5.48 16.11
N LYS A 135 8.38 6.77 16.23
CA LYS A 135 7.88 7.55 17.36
C LYS A 135 6.40 7.86 17.17
N LEU A 136 5.64 7.68 18.23
CA LEU A 136 4.20 8.00 18.21
C LEU A 136 3.99 9.50 17.96
N GLU A 137 4.86 10.36 18.52
CA GLU A 137 4.77 11.81 18.36
C GLU A 137 4.79 12.25 16.89
N ASP A 138 5.50 11.53 16.02
CA ASP A 138 5.63 11.86 14.59
C ASP A 138 4.33 11.60 13.81
N ILE A 139 3.47 10.70 14.29
CA ILE A 139 2.25 10.26 13.61
C ILE A 139 0.96 10.62 14.34
N GLN A 140 1.03 10.93 15.63
CA GLN A 140 -0.12 11.19 16.48
C GLN A 140 -1.03 12.33 15.95
N PRO A 141 -0.50 13.47 15.42
CA PRO A 141 -1.35 14.49 14.84
C PRO A 141 -2.20 13.99 13.67
N THR A 142 -1.60 13.17 12.80
CA THR A 142 -2.29 12.57 11.64
C THR A 142 -3.36 11.58 12.09
N LEU A 143 -3.04 10.73 13.07
CA LEU A 143 -3.97 9.76 13.63
C LEU A 143 -5.16 10.46 14.30
N ASN A 144 -4.90 11.45 15.16
CA ASN A 144 -5.93 12.24 15.85
C ASN A 144 -6.88 12.96 14.87
N ALA A 145 -6.35 13.49 13.79
CA ALA A 145 -7.17 14.13 12.74
C ALA A 145 -8.11 13.15 12.02
N ALA A 146 -7.69 11.90 11.86
CA ALA A 146 -8.48 10.86 11.18
C ALA A 146 -9.50 10.17 12.09
N LEU A 147 -9.25 10.08 13.41
CA LEU A 147 -10.09 9.37 14.38
C LEU A 147 -11.58 9.76 14.32
N PRO A 148 -11.99 11.06 14.25
CA PRO A 148 -13.40 11.42 14.20
C PRO A 148 -14.13 10.83 12.99
N GLY A 149 -13.44 10.61 11.86
CA GLY A 149 -13.99 9.95 10.68
C GLY A 149 -14.16 8.45 10.87
N LEU A 150 -13.17 7.80 11.46
CA LEU A 150 -13.20 6.36 11.75
C LEU A 150 -14.25 6.01 12.82
N LEU A 151 -14.39 6.82 13.86
CA LEU A 151 -15.39 6.64 14.94
C LEU A 151 -16.84 6.79 14.48
N LYS A 152 -17.08 7.44 13.34
CA LYS A 152 -18.42 7.53 12.70
C LYS A 152 -18.76 6.32 11.82
N GLN A 153 -17.88 5.37 11.71
CA GLN A 153 -18.08 4.15 10.95
C GLN A 153 -18.70 3.07 11.85
N ASP A 154 -19.16 1.98 11.21
CA ASP A 154 -19.76 0.85 11.88
C ASP A 154 -18.81 -0.37 11.91
N GLY A 155 -19.17 -1.38 12.72
CA GLY A 155 -18.53 -2.69 12.70
C GLY A 155 -17.03 -2.64 13.02
N PHE A 156 -16.24 -3.35 12.21
CA PHE A 156 -14.81 -3.57 12.44
C PHE A 156 -13.99 -2.26 12.44
N VAL A 157 -14.41 -1.24 11.67
CA VAL A 157 -13.68 0.06 11.61
C VAL A 157 -13.82 0.79 12.93
N LEU A 158 -15.03 0.85 13.49
CA LEU A 158 -15.26 1.45 14.80
C LEU A 158 -14.48 0.72 15.89
N THR A 159 -14.50 -0.61 15.87
CA THR A 159 -13.77 -1.42 16.86
C THR A 159 -12.26 -1.13 16.81
N ALA A 160 -11.68 -1.09 15.61
CA ALA A 160 -10.27 -0.76 15.44
C ALA A 160 -9.94 0.69 15.89
N ALA A 161 -10.82 1.64 15.56
CA ALA A 161 -10.63 3.05 15.93
C ALA A 161 -10.64 3.26 17.46
N LEU A 162 -11.46 2.50 18.18
CA LEU A 162 -11.47 2.51 19.66
C LEU A 162 -10.15 1.98 20.22
N GLY A 163 -9.58 0.91 19.63
CA GLY A 163 -8.27 0.39 20.03
C GLY A 163 -7.09 1.33 19.79
N PHE A 164 -7.23 2.36 18.93
CA PHE A 164 -6.18 3.38 18.74
C PHE A 164 -6.18 4.46 19.83
N MET A 165 -7.19 4.47 20.72
CA MET A 165 -7.32 5.45 21.80
C MET A 165 -6.77 4.94 23.15
N GLU A 166 -6.42 3.67 23.25
CA GLU A 166 -5.79 3.03 24.40
C GLU A 166 -4.26 3.17 24.38
#